data_c19539ed70ffa7f901b0237f7f5b64bd
#
_entry.id   c19539ed70ffa7f901b0237f7f5b64bd
#
_cell.length_a   1.000
_cell.length_b   1.000
_cell.length_c   1.000
_cell.angle_alpha   90.00
_cell.angle_beta   90.00
_cell.angle_gamma   90.00
#
_symmetry.space_group_name_H-M   'P 1'
#
loop_
_entity.id
_entity.type
_entity.pdbx_description
1 polymer ?
#
loop_
_entity_poly.entity_id
_entity_poly.type
_entity_poly.pdbx_seq_one_letter_code
_entity_poly.pdbx_strand_id
1 'polypeptide(L)'
;MTQKTIVMTGAAGGVGTLLRPRLAGRYNLVLSDRGPAPDDLRPTERWVTADLTDPASLAPLMAGADGLIHLGGYSIEADWDTVAAPNIIGLQNIMAAARDAGTERVIFASSNHAVGFYPRTRRIGTDEAVRPDSFYGVSKAFGEALCSFYADKFAMRCMSIRIGNIAERPADKRRLAIWQHPDDLAQLITIGLEHPDIHHAIVYGASHNERAWWDNGAALALGYRPEHSAEDHVDHAMAEQAKLGPNAVGDLFQGGTFCAADFSGDVTRSLNARLPRP
;
A
#
# COMPACT_ATOMS: atom_id res chain seq x y z
N MET A 1 -18.79 7.23 -22.75
CA MET A 1 -18.16 5.98 -22.24
C MET A 1 -18.83 5.64 -20.92
N THR A 2 -19.15 4.38 -20.68
CA THR A 2 -19.68 3.94 -19.39
C THR A 2 -18.58 4.05 -18.33
N GLN A 3 -18.95 4.54 -17.15
CA GLN A 3 -18.03 4.68 -16.02
C GLN A 3 -17.57 3.28 -15.54
N LYS A 4 -16.26 3.10 -15.35
CA LYS A 4 -15.70 1.81 -14.89
C LYS A 4 -16.18 1.45 -13.49
N THR A 5 -16.41 0.17 -13.26
CA THR A 5 -16.76 -0.40 -11.96
C THR A 5 -15.47 -0.88 -11.26
N ILE A 6 -15.16 -0.28 -10.13
CA ILE A 6 -13.95 -0.60 -9.36
C ILE A 6 -14.33 -1.14 -7.97
N VAL A 7 -13.88 -2.34 -7.69
CA VAL A 7 -13.97 -2.92 -6.34
C VAL A 7 -12.87 -2.33 -5.45
N MET A 8 -13.23 -1.92 -4.24
CA MET A 8 -12.28 -1.49 -3.21
C MET A 8 -12.52 -2.34 -1.96
N THR A 9 -11.59 -3.23 -1.65
CA THR A 9 -11.59 -3.99 -0.39
C THR A 9 -10.89 -3.19 0.72
N GLY A 10 -11.22 -3.45 1.98
CA GLY A 10 -10.71 -2.65 3.10
C GLY A 10 -11.28 -1.21 3.12
N ALA A 11 -12.47 -1.04 2.56
CA ALA A 11 -13.07 0.27 2.33
C ALA A 11 -13.46 1.01 3.62
N ALA A 12 -13.69 0.29 4.73
CA ALA A 12 -13.94 0.88 6.04
C ALA A 12 -12.64 1.20 6.82
N GLY A 13 -11.48 0.77 6.31
CA GLY A 13 -10.18 1.04 6.92
C GLY A 13 -9.72 2.50 6.72
N GLY A 14 -8.65 2.90 7.43
CA GLY A 14 -8.14 4.27 7.39
C GLY A 14 -7.78 4.75 5.98
N VAL A 15 -7.15 3.91 5.14
CA VAL A 15 -6.83 4.27 3.75
C VAL A 15 -8.09 4.35 2.88
N GLY A 16 -9.00 3.39 3.04
CA GLY A 16 -10.25 3.32 2.28
C GLY A 16 -11.14 4.56 2.50
N THR A 17 -11.29 4.98 3.75
CA THR A 17 -12.08 6.17 4.12
C THR A 17 -11.49 7.47 3.56
N LEU A 18 -10.17 7.59 3.46
CA LEU A 18 -9.50 8.73 2.85
C LEU A 18 -9.64 8.74 1.32
N LEU A 19 -9.57 7.57 0.67
CA LEU A 19 -9.62 7.47 -0.79
C LEU A 19 -11.04 7.55 -1.36
N ARG A 20 -12.03 7.02 -0.66
CA ARG A 20 -13.43 6.96 -1.10
C ARG A 20 -13.95 8.30 -1.65
N PRO A 21 -13.84 9.45 -0.95
CA PRO A 21 -14.30 10.74 -1.46
C PRO A 21 -13.53 11.22 -2.71
N ARG A 22 -12.28 10.81 -2.87
CA ARG A 22 -11.36 11.24 -3.92
C ARG A 22 -11.56 10.47 -5.24
N LEU A 23 -12.09 9.26 -5.15
CA LEU A 23 -12.41 8.41 -6.29
C LEU A 23 -13.89 8.45 -6.68
N ALA A 24 -14.75 8.98 -5.79
CA ALA A 24 -16.16 9.13 -6.03
C ALA A 24 -16.43 10.03 -7.26
N GLY A 25 -17.40 9.62 -8.09
CA GLY A 25 -17.75 10.34 -9.32
C GLY A 25 -16.83 10.03 -10.51
N ARG A 26 -15.59 9.55 -10.28
CA ARG A 26 -14.72 9.05 -11.36
C ARG A 26 -15.06 7.60 -11.74
N TYR A 27 -15.38 6.79 -10.74
CA TYR A 27 -15.69 5.38 -10.86
C TYR A 27 -17.03 5.04 -10.19
N ASN A 28 -17.66 3.96 -10.64
CA ASN A 28 -18.67 3.25 -9.87
C ASN A 28 -17.93 2.38 -8.84
N LEU A 29 -18.00 2.73 -7.56
CA LEU A 29 -17.25 2.04 -6.52
C LEU A 29 -18.09 0.92 -5.88
N VAL A 30 -17.55 -0.28 -5.89
CA VAL A 30 -18.02 -1.40 -5.08
C VAL A 30 -17.13 -1.48 -3.85
N LEU A 31 -17.61 -0.92 -2.75
CA LEU A 31 -16.91 -0.87 -1.48
C LEU A 31 -17.12 -2.18 -0.72
N SER A 32 -16.06 -2.73 -0.15
CA SER A 32 -16.15 -3.99 0.59
C SER A 32 -15.30 -3.98 1.85
N ASP A 33 -15.87 -4.51 2.91
CA ASP A 33 -15.22 -4.86 4.16
C ASP A 33 -16.02 -5.94 4.88
N ARG A 34 -15.54 -6.44 6.03
CA ARG A 34 -16.23 -7.44 6.85
C ARG A 34 -17.42 -6.85 7.63
N GLY A 35 -17.38 -5.57 7.92
CA GLY A 35 -18.41 -4.86 8.67
C GLY A 35 -19.63 -4.44 7.84
N PRO A 36 -20.61 -3.81 8.47
CA PRO A 36 -21.79 -3.28 7.80
C PRO A 36 -21.44 -2.09 6.90
N ALA A 37 -22.37 -1.79 5.99
CA ALA A 37 -22.27 -0.60 5.16
C ALA A 37 -22.25 0.68 6.00
N PRO A 38 -21.47 1.70 5.61
CA PRO A 38 -21.60 3.02 6.21
C PRO A 38 -22.91 3.69 5.77
N ASP A 39 -23.44 4.58 6.62
CA ASP A 39 -24.72 5.25 6.38
C ASP A 39 -24.65 6.34 5.28
N ASP A 40 -23.44 6.72 4.86
CA ASP A 40 -23.17 7.83 3.94
C ASP A 40 -22.77 7.37 2.51
N LEU A 41 -23.30 6.24 2.03
CA LEU A 41 -23.06 5.78 0.64
C LEU A 41 -23.54 6.81 -0.37
N ARG A 42 -22.68 7.09 -1.36
CA ARG A 42 -22.98 7.99 -2.48
C ARG A 42 -23.71 7.27 -3.60
N PRO A 43 -24.37 8.00 -4.53
CA PRO A 43 -25.11 7.37 -5.64
C PRO A 43 -24.28 6.46 -6.55
N THR A 44 -22.97 6.70 -6.67
CA THR A 44 -22.03 5.89 -7.46
C THR A 44 -21.31 4.82 -6.62
N GLU A 45 -21.80 4.56 -5.42
CA GLU A 45 -21.21 3.59 -4.49
C GLU A 45 -22.24 2.51 -4.12
N ARG A 46 -21.78 1.29 -3.99
CA ARG A 46 -22.52 0.21 -3.37
C ARG A 46 -21.61 -0.53 -2.38
N TRP A 47 -22.22 -1.11 -1.37
CA TRP A 47 -21.51 -1.91 -0.38
C TRP A 47 -21.77 -3.39 -0.57
N VAL A 48 -20.72 -4.20 -0.43
CA VAL A 48 -20.77 -5.66 -0.38
C VAL A 48 -19.95 -6.14 0.81
N THR A 49 -20.60 -6.72 1.80
CA THR A 49 -19.89 -7.35 2.91
C THR A 49 -19.24 -8.65 2.42
N ALA A 50 -17.92 -8.75 2.60
CA ALA A 50 -17.17 -9.94 2.22
C ALA A 50 -15.99 -10.16 3.17
N ASP A 51 -15.61 -11.42 3.37
CA ASP A 51 -14.42 -11.83 4.10
C ASP A 51 -13.40 -12.40 3.10
N LEU A 52 -12.20 -11.84 3.10
CA LEU A 52 -11.10 -12.29 2.23
C LEU A 52 -10.73 -13.76 2.47
N THR A 53 -10.97 -14.28 3.67
CA THR A 53 -10.69 -15.68 4.02
C THR A 53 -11.79 -16.65 3.59
N ASP A 54 -12.94 -16.13 3.14
CA ASP A 54 -14.05 -16.93 2.59
C ASP A 54 -14.17 -16.74 1.07
N PRO A 55 -13.63 -17.66 0.25
CA PRO A 55 -13.70 -17.55 -1.22
C PRO A 55 -15.13 -17.42 -1.77
N ALA A 56 -16.14 -18.00 -1.08
CA ALA A 56 -17.52 -17.96 -1.53
C ALA A 56 -18.11 -16.52 -1.51
N SER A 57 -17.63 -15.66 -0.61
CA SER A 57 -18.03 -14.26 -0.51
C SER A 57 -17.43 -13.39 -1.60
N LEU A 58 -16.34 -13.81 -2.27
CA LEU A 58 -15.55 -12.98 -3.18
C LEU A 58 -16.04 -13.02 -4.64
N ALA A 59 -16.61 -14.14 -5.09
CA ALA A 59 -17.11 -14.23 -6.46
C ALA A 59 -18.26 -13.22 -6.74
N PRO A 60 -19.27 -13.08 -5.85
CA PRO A 60 -20.28 -12.03 -6.00
C PRO A 60 -19.73 -10.61 -5.90
N LEU A 61 -18.67 -10.40 -5.07
CA LEU A 61 -18.00 -9.11 -4.94
C LEU A 61 -17.34 -8.67 -6.25
N MET A 62 -16.65 -9.59 -6.94
CA MET A 62 -15.88 -9.29 -8.14
C MET A 62 -16.69 -9.31 -9.43
N ALA A 63 -17.95 -9.71 -9.40
CA ALA A 63 -18.81 -9.81 -10.60
C ALA A 63 -18.93 -8.46 -11.33
N GLY A 64 -18.46 -8.41 -12.59
CA GLY A 64 -18.49 -7.22 -13.44
C GLY A 64 -17.51 -6.10 -13.04
N ALA A 65 -16.48 -6.41 -12.28
CA ALA A 65 -15.47 -5.45 -11.90
C ALA A 65 -14.41 -5.26 -13.01
N ASP A 66 -14.26 -4.01 -13.48
CA ASP A 66 -13.18 -3.62 -14.41
C ASP A 66 -11.82 -3.54 -13.71
N GLY A 67 -11.81 -3.25 -12.40
CA GLY A 67 -10.58 -3.14 -11.61
C GLY A 67 -10.79 -3.41 -10.12
N LEU A 68 -9.69 -3.73 -9.45
CA LEU A 68 -9.60 -3.98 -8.02
C LEU A 68 -8.60 -3.02 -7.37
N ILE A 69 -9.01 -2.32 -6.33
CA ILE A 69 -8.15 -1.63 -5.36
C ILE A 69 -8.15 -2.49 -4.09
N HIS A 70 -7.06 -3.22 -3.85
CA HIS A 70 -6.97 -4.10 -2.70
C HIS A 70 -6.24 -3.42 -1.54
N LEU A 71 -7.02 -2.90 -0.59
CA LEU A 71 -6.55 -2.32 0.67
C LEU A 71 -6.79 -3.27 1.85
N GLY A 72 -7.60 -4.31 1.65
CA GLY A 72 -8.00 -5.25 2.70
C GLY A 72 -6.82 -6.03 3.26
N GLY A 73 -6.89 -6.33 4.54
CA GLY A 73 -5.88 -7.08 5.27
C GLY A 73 -5.62 -6.50 6.66
N TYR A 74 -4.75 -7.16 7.41
CA TYR A 74 -4.27 -6.70 8.70
C TYR A 74 -3.09 -5.76 8.49
N SER A 75 -3.13 -4.55 9.03
CA SER A 75 -2.23 -3.44 8.64
C SER A 75 -1.18 -3.06 9.68
N ILE A 76 -1.07 -3.81 10.75
CA ILE A 76 -0.07 -3.62 11.82
C ILE A 76 0.70 -4.91 12.06
N GLU A 77 1.79 -4.84 12.84
CA GLU A 77 2.52 -6.05 13.23
C GLU A 77 1.71 -6.86 14.24
N ALA A 78 1.72 -8.18 14.07
CA ALA A 78 1.12 -9.18 14.96
C ALA A 78 1.79 -10.54 14.74
N ASP A 79 1.29 -11.57 15.45
CA ASP A 79 1.71 -12.94 15.21
C ASP A 79 1.37 -13.41 13.78
N TRP A 80 2.06 -14.48 13.37
CA TRP A 80 1.94 -15.02 12.02
C TRP A 80 0.50 -15.37 11.61
N ASP A 81 -0.25 -16.03 12.49
CA ASP A 81 -1.60 -16.51 12.15
C ASP A 81 -2.57 -15.33 11.94
N THR A 82 -2.44 -14.29 12.77
CA THR A 82 -3.23 -13.06 12.64
C THR A 82 -2.95 -12.34 11.31
N VAL A 83 -1.69 -12.31 10.86
CA VAL A 83 -1.30 -11.64 9.61
C VAL A 83 -1.56 -12.54 8.40
N ALA A 84 -1.21 -13.83 8.47
CA ALA A 84 -1.23 -14.71 7.32
C ALA A 84 -2.65 -14.96 6.76
N ALA A 85 -3.63 -15.12 7.62
CA ALA A 85 -4.99 -15.42 7.16
C ALA A 85 -5.55 -14.33 6.22
N PRO A 86 -5.62 -13.04 6.58
CA PRO A 86 -6.13 -12.02 5.67
C PRO A 86 -5.12 -11.59 4.59
N ASN A 87 -3.80 -11.55 4.89
CA ASN A 87 -2.82 -10.92 4.02
C ASN A 87 -2.19 -11.88 3.00
N ILE A 88 -2.11 -13.17 3.31
CA ILE A 88 -1.55 -14.19 2.42
C ILE A 88 -2.69 -14.97 1.76
N ILE A 89 -3.51 -15.66 2.55
CA ILE A 89 -4.59 -16.49 2.04
C ILE A 89 -5.69 -15.60 1.45
N GLY A 90 -6.09 -14.55 2.17
CA GLY A 90 -7.11 -13.60 1.70
C GLY A 90 -6.71 -12.88 0.41
N LEU A 91 -5.43 -12.46 0.29
CA LEU A 91 -4.94 -11.87 -0.95
C LEU A 91 -4.99 -12.87 -2.11
N GLN A 92 -4.54 -14.11 -1.91
CA GLN A 92 -4.61 -15.15 -2.93
C GLN A 92 -6.05 -15.39 -3.38
N ASN A 93 -6.99 -15.46 -2.44
CA ASN A 93 -8.41 -15.68 -2.72
C ASN A 93 -9.01 -14.54 -3.59
N ILE A 94 -8.77 -13.29 -3.22
CA ILE A 94 -9.32 -12.14 -3.99
C ILE A 94 -8.67 -12.02 -5.36
N MET A 95 -7.38 -12.33 -5.52
CA MET A 95 -6.70 -12.35 -6.80
C MET A 95 -7.26 -13.45 -7.72
N ALA A 96 -7.56 -14.63 -7.17
CA ALA A 96 -8.23 -15.71 -7.91
C ALA A 96 -9.64 -15.29 -8.35
N ALA A 97 -10.44 -14.71 -7.45
CA ALA A 97 -11.78 -14.24 -7.76
C ALA A 97 -11.76 -13.11 -8.81
N ALA A 98 -10.81 -12.19 -8.74
CA ALA A 98 -10.59 -11.13 -9.73
C ALA A 98 -10.27 -11.71 -11.12
N ARG A 99 -9.35 -12.67 -11.19
CA ARG A 99 -9.02 -13.38 -12.44
C ARG A 99 -10.26 -14.06 -13.03
N ASP A 100 -10.99 -14.81 -12.21
CA ASP A 100 -12.14 -15.60 -12.66
C ASP A 100 -13.31 -14.70 -13.12
N ALA A 101 -13.40 -13.48 -12.57
CA ALA A 101 -14.33 -12.44 -13.00
C ALA A 101 -13.87 -11.67 -14.26
N GLY A 102 -12.65 -11.92 -14.76
CA GLY A 102 -12.09 -11.20 -15.91
C GLY A 102 -11.63 -9.77 -15.58
N THR A 103 -11.36 -9.46 -14.31
CA THR A 103 -10.86 -8.15 -13.89
C THR A 103 -9.45 -7.90 -14.46
N GLU A 104 -9.30 -6.82 -15.21
CA GLU A 104 -8.03 -6.53 -15.92
C GLU A 104 -7.01 -5.79 -15.05
N ARG A 105 -7.45 -4.95 -14.11
CA ARG A 105 -6.60 -4.00 -13.38
C ARG A 105 -6.61 -4.28 -11.89
N VAL A 106 -5.42 -4.35 -11.30
CA VAL A 106 -5.25 -4.53 -9.86
C VAL A 106 -4.28 -3.51 -9.29
N ILE A 107 -4.74 -2.78 -8.29
CA ILE A 107 -3.91 -1.94 -7.43
C ILE A 107 -3.76 -2.64 -6.09
N PHE A 108 -2.56 -3.04 -5.77
CA PHE A 108 -2.23 -3.68 -4.49
C PHE A 108 -1.61 -2.66 -3.54
N ALA A 109 -2.24 -2.45 -2.39
CA ALA A 109 -1.65 -1.68 -1.30
C ALA A 109 -0.51 -2.49 -0.64
N SER A 110 0.69 -2.39 -1.23
CA SER A 110 1.92 -2.79 -0.59
C SER A 110 2.32 -1.77 0.48
N SER A 111 3.49 -1.88 1.07
CA SER A 111 3.94 -1.04 2.16
C SER A 111 5.44 -0.82 2.12
N ASN A 112 5.89 0.31 2.69
CA ASN A 112 7.29 0.54 3.01
C ASN A 112 7.88 -0.55 3.93
N HIS A 113 7.05 -1.28 4.66
CA HIS A 113 7.46 -2.39 5.53
C HIS A 113 8.00 -3.61 4.76
N ALA A 114 7.72 -3.74 3.46
CA ALA A 114 8.36 -4.73 2.60
C ALA A 114 9.88 -4.50 2.46
N VAL A 115 10.35 -3.27 2.72
CA VAL A 115 11.75 -2.83 2.64
C VAL A 115 12.22 -2.12 3.92
N GLY A 116 11.53 -2.32 5.03
CA GLY A 116 11.68 -1.54 6.26
C GLY A 116 13.07 -1.64 6.92
N PHE A 117 13.80 -2.75 6.78
CA PHE A 117 15.15 -2.90 7.33
C PHE A 117 16.26 -2.23 6.51
N TYR A 118 15.93 -1.42 5.51
CA TYR A 118 16.94 -0.55 4.91
C TYR A 118 17.29 0.61 5.87
N PRO A 119 18.61 0.94 6.02
CA PRO A 119 19.01 2.09 6.83
C PRO A 119 18.42 3.40 6.30
N ARG A 120 18.08 4.33 7.19
CA ARG A 120 17.64 5.69 6.81
C ARG A 120 18.69 6.50 6.08
N THR A 121 19.96 6.10 6.18
CA THR A 121 21.10 6.71 5.46
C THR A 121 21.22 6.24 4.02
N ARG A 122 20.43 5.23 3.60
CA ARG A 122 20.44 4.69 2.25
C ARG A 122 19.18 5.08 1.50
N ARG A 123 19.35 5.75 0.37
CA ARG A 123 18.27 5.94 -0.61
C ARG A 123 18.13 4.67 -1.45
N ILE A 124 16.89 4.19 -1.63
CA ILE A 124 16.57 2.94 -2.33
C ILE A 124 15.54 3.17 -3.43
N GLY A 125 15.68 2.45 -4.54
CA GLY A 125 14.69 2.36 -5.62
C GLY A 125 13.71 1.20 -5.42
N THR A 126 12.90 0.93 -6.42
CA THR A 126 11.93 -0.18 -6.41
C THR A 126 12.54 -1.53 -6.75
N ASP A 127 13.72 -1.55 -7.38
CA ASP A 127 14.47 -2.76 -7.80
C ASP A 127 15.30 -3.36 -6.67
N GLU A 128 15.36 -2.69 -5.51
CA GLU A 128 16.07 -3.24 -4.35
C GLU A 128 15.35 -4.47 -3.82
N ALA A 129 16.15 -5.47 -3.40
CA ALA A 129 15.62 -6.69 -2.79
C ALA A 129 14.74 -6.36 -1.58
N VAL A 130 13.67 -7.12 -1.38
CA VAL A 130 12.83 -6.96 -0.19
C VAL A 130 13.64 -7.22 1.08
N ARG A 131 13.44 -6.37 2.10
CA ARG A 131 14.00 -6.50 3.46
C ARG A 131 12.91 -6.16 4.46
N PRO A 132 11.91 -7.06 4.61
CA PRO A 132 10.77 -6.82 5.48
C PRO A 132 11.19 -6.72 6.94
N ASP A 133 10.51 -5.89 7.69
CA ASP A 133 10.79 -5.59 9.09
C ASP A 133 9.84 -6.27 10.08
N SER A 134 8.89 -7.04 9.58
CA SER A 134 7.77 -7.57 10.34
C SER A 134 7.06 -8.68 9.55
N PHE A 135 6.23 -9.49 10.18
CA PHE A 135 5.35 -10.42 9.44
C PHE A 135 4.39 -9.69 8.52
N TYR A 136 3.94 -8.49 8.93
CA TYR A 136 3.21 -7.60 8.03
C TYR A 136 4.03 -7.25 6.79
N GLY A 137 5.29 -6.84 6.96
CA GLY A 137 6.21 -6.55 5.85
C GLY A 137 6.44 -7.75 4.93
N VAL A 138 6.61 -8.97 5.51
CA VAL A 138 6.70 -10.23 4.76
C VAL A 138 5.44 -10.46 3.92
N SER A 139 4.26 -10.21 4.48
CA SER A 139 3.00 -10.38 3.74
C SER A 139 2.88 -9.41 2.56
N LYS A 140 3.43 -8.19 2.69
CA LYS A 140 3.43 -7.21 1.59
C LYS A 140 4.43 -7.59 0.49
N ALA A 141 5.60 -8.10 0.84
CA ALA A 141 6.55 -8.66 -0.12
C ALA A 141 5.97 -9.87 -0.88
N PHE A 142 5.24 -10.76 -0.19
CA PHE A 142 4.47 -11.84 -0.83
C PHE A 142 3.46 -11.28 -1.84
N GLY A 143 2.73 -10.23 -1.48
CA GLY A 143 1.73 -9.62 -2.36
C GLY A 143 2.33 -9.01 -3.62
N GLU A 144 3.51 -8.38 -3.54
CA GLU A 144 4.24 -7.90 -4.72
C GLU A 144 4.61 -9.04 -5.67
N ALA A 145 5.12 -10.15 -5.14
CA ALA A 145 5.44 -11.35 -5.91
C ALA A 145 4.19 -11.99 -6.52
N LEU A 146 3.08 -12.03 -5.78
CA LEU A 146 1.81 -12.55 -6.28
C LEU A 146 1.26 -11.68 -7.42
N CYS A 147 1.32 -10.36 -7.32
CA CYS A 147 0.94 -9.43 -8.39
C CYS A 147 1.76 -9.67 -9.66
N SER A 148 3.09 -9.85 -9.55
CA SER A 148 3.94 -10.21 -10.69
C SER A 148 3.49 -11.52 -11.34
N PHE A 149 3.28 -12.57 -10.53
CA PHE A 149 2.81 -13.86 -11.02
C PHE A 149 1.48 -13.75 -11.78
N TYR A 150 0.51 -12.98 -11.26
CA TYR A 150 -0.79 -12.81 -11.93
C TYR A 150 -0.67 -11.96 -13.20
N ALA A 151 0.24 -11.00 -13.24
CA ALA A 151 0.53 -10.23 -14.44
C ALA A 151 1.11 -11.12 -15.54
N ASP A 152 2.16 -11.88 -15.25
CA ASP A 152 2.84 -12.74 -16.23
C ASP A 152 1.98 -13.93 -16.66
N LYS A 153 1.30 -14.57 -15.70
CA LYS A 153 0.58 -15.84 -15.95
C LYS A 153 -0.82 -15.63 -16.53
N PHE A 154 -1.49 -14.54 -16.18
CA PHE A 154 -2.91 -14.31 -16.50
C PHE A 154 -3.16 -12.99 -17.20
N ALA A 155 -2.11 -12.27 -17.62
CA ALA A 155 -2.18 -10.98 -18.30
C ALA A 155 -2.98 -9.89 -17.53
N MET A 156 -3.09 -10.01 -16.22
CA MET A 156 -3.65 -8.96 -15.36
C MET A 156 -2.63 -7.82 -15.25
N ARG A 157 -3.09 -6.58 -15.27
CA ARG A 157 -2.23 -5.40 -15.16
C ARG A 157 -2.17 -4.96 -13.70
N CYS A 158 -1.04 -5.20 -13.06
CA CYS A 158 -0.89 -5.02 -11.62
C CYS A 158 0.04 -3.86 -11.27
N MET A 159 -0.38 -2.99 -10.35
CA MET A 159 0.50 -2.01 -9.74
C MET A 159 0.49 -2.17 -8.22
N SER A 160 1.67 -2.47 -7.66
CA SER A 160 1.91 -2.53 -6.21
C SER A 160 2.42 -1.17 -5.74
N ILE A 161 1.72 -0.55 -4.80
CA ILE A 161 2.11 0.73 -4.22
C ILE A 161 2.68 0.48 -2.83
N ARG A 162 4.00 0.65 -2.65
CA ARG A 162 4.66 0.67 -1.34
C ARG A 162 4.26 1.95 -0.62
N ILE A 163 3.10 1.95 0.01
CA ILE A 163 2.57 3.11 0.72
C ILE A 163 3.47 3.41 1.92
N GLY A 164 3.85 4.69 2.05
CA GLY A 164 4.52 5.21 3.22
C GLY A 164 3.53 5.45 4.37
N ASN A 165 3.47 6.65 4.88
CA ASN A 165 2.48 7.03 5.88
C ASN A 165 1.40 7.92 5.26
N ILE A 166 0.20 7.37 5.06
CA ILE A 166 -0.93 8.14 4.52
C ILE A 166 -1.64 8.91 5.63
N ALA A 167 -1.71 10.21 5.48
CA ALA A 167 -2.43 11.13 6.36
C ALA A 167 -2.57 12.50 5.72
N GLU A 168 -3.47 13.36 6.20
CA GLU A 168 -3.59 14.75 5.75
C GLU A 168 -2.32 15.58 6.05
N ARG A 169 -1.53 15.17 7.05
CA ARG A 169 -0.22 15.76 7.38
C ARG A 169 0.70 14.75 8.06
N PRO A 170 2.03 14.88 7.90
CA PRO A 170 3.00 13.98 8.54
C PRO A 170 3.00 14.19 10.07
N ALA A 171 3.02 13.08 10.81
CA ALA A 171 2.87 13.09 12.27
C ALA A 171 4.18 13.29 13.04
N ASP A 172 5.36 13.09 12.44
CA ASP A 172 6.66 13.21 13.09
C ASP A 172 7.80 13.31 12.07
N LYS A 173 9.04 13.44 12.57
CA LYS A 173 10.25 13.54 11.74
C LYS A 173 10.42 12.38 10.75
N ARG A 174 10.12 11.13 11.15
CA ARG A 174 10.19 9.98 10.25
C ARG A 174 9.20 10.13 9.11
N ARG A 175 7.97 10.57 9.43
CA ARG A 175 6.91 10.74 8.44
C ARG A 175 7.21 11.82 7.41
N LEU A 176 8.03 12.82 7.71
CA LEU A 176 8.51 13.79 6.71
C LEU A 176 9.24 13.13 5.53
N ALA A 177 9.84 11.95 5.73
CA ALA A 177 10.54 11.22 4.67
C ALA A 177 9.64 10.27 3.87
N ILE A 178 8.50 9.84 4.44
CA ILE A 178 7.66 8.77 3.89
C ILE A 178 6.19 9.13 3.78
N TRP A 179 5.85 10.39 3.93
CA TRP A 179 4.47 10.85 3.92
C TRP A 179 3.84 10.76 2.54
N GLN A 180 2.55 10.44 2.54
CA GLN A 180 1.71 10.37 1.36
C GLN A 180 0.40 11.12 1.65
N HIS A 181 0.15 12.22 0.95
CA HIS A 181 -1.15 12.86 0.98
C HIS A 181 -2.21 12.01 0.28
N PRO A 182 -3.45 11.95 0.79
CA PRO A 182 -4.49 11.12 0.17
C PRO A 182 -4.82 11.48 -1.28
N ASP A 183 -4.73 12.76 -1.69
CA ASP A 183 -4.95 13.18 -3.09
C ASP A 183 -3.86 12.65 -4.02
N ASP A 184 -2.61 12.68 -3.57
CA ASP A 184 -1.48 12.14 -4.32
C ASP A 184 -1.57 10.61 -4.45
N LEU A 185 -2.07 9.91 -3.41
CA LEU A 185 -2.35 8.48 -3.51
C LEU A 185 -3.48 8.19 -4.49
N ALA A 186 -4.55 9.00 -4.50
CA ALA A 186 -5.65 8.85 -5.46
C ALA A 186 -5.16 9.06 -6.91
N GLN A 187 -4.20 9.98 -7.13
CA GLN A 187 -3.54 10.14 -8.42
C GLN A 187 -2.79 8.87 -8.84
N LEU A 188 -1.97 8.27 -7.94
CA LEU A 188 -1.26 7.01 -8.23
C LEU A 188 -2.23 5.87 -8.54
N ILE A 189 -3.30 5.71 -7.76
CA ILE A 189 -4.32 4.70 -8.00
C ILE A 189 -4.96 4.88 -9.36
N THR A 190 -5.29 6.12 -9.73
CA THR A 190 -5.85 6.44 -11.04
C THR A 190 -4.89 6.07 -12.18
N ILE A 191 -3.60 6.39 -12.04
CA ILE A 191 -2.56 5.99 -13.00
C ILE A 191 -2.55 4.46 -13.14
N GLY A 192 -2.53 3.72 -12.04
CA GLY A 192 -2.52 2.26 -12.07
C GLY A 192 -3.75 1.65 -12.74
N LEU A 193 -4.92 2.25 -12.57
CA LEU A 193 -6.18 1.80 -13.16
C LEU A 193 -6.31 2.17 -14.66
N GLU A 194 -5.60 3.19 -15.15
CA GLU A 194 -5.84 3.76 -16.47
C GLU A 194 -4.65 3.75 -17.41
N HIS A 195 -3.40 3.77 -16.89
CA HIS A 195 -2.22 3.86 -17.73
C HIS A 195 -2.08 2.65 -18.66
N PRO A 196 -1.96 2.84 -19.99
CA PRO A 196 -2.02 1.75 -20.96
C PRO A 196 -0.84 0.77 -20.87
N ASP A 197 0.34 1.24 -20.49
CA ASP A 197 1.59 0.48 -20.59
C ASP A 197 1.96 -0.27 -19.30
N ILE A 198 1.12 -0.23 -18.26
CA ILE A 198 1.37 -1.02 -17.06
C ILE A 198 1.07 -2.49 -17.35
N HIS A 199 2.09 -3.33 -17.23
CA HIS A 199 1.99 -4.79 -17.10
C HIS A 199 2.09 -5.17 -15.62
N HIS A 200 3.28 -4.97 -15.03
CA HIS A 200 3.53 -5.06 -13.60
C HIS A 200 4.43 -3.90 -13.18
N ALA A 201 4.05 -3.17 -12.15
CA ALA A 201 4.83 -2.06 -11.63
C ALA A 201 4.87 -2.08 -10.11
N ILE A 202 6.02 -1.72 -9.53
CA ILE A 202 6.16 -1.38 -8.11
C ILE A 202 6.52 0.10 -8.04
N VAL A 203 5.80 0.86 -7.22
CA VAL A 203 6.05 2.29 -7.00
C VAL A 203 5.99 2.62 -5.52
N TYR A 204 6.63 3.72 -5.11
CA TYR A 204 6.43 4.22 -3.75
C TYR A 204 5.22 5.16 -3.69
N GLY A 205 4.36 4.92 -2.71
CA GLY A 205 3.30 5.83 -2.29
C GLY A 205 3.91 6.91 -1.39
N ALA A 206 4.38 7.99 -1.99
CA ALA A 206 4.98 9.12 -1.31
C ALA A 206 4.66 10.41 -2.05
N SER A 207 4.33 11.48 -1.29
CA SER A 207 4.18 12.84 -1.81
C SER A 207 5.54 13.48 -2.11
N HIS A 208 5.59 14.79 -2.39
CA HIS A 208 6.85 15.49 -2.57
C HIS A 208 7.54 15.66 -1.21
N ASN A 209 8.44 14.72 -0.89
CA ASN A 209 9.18 14.70 0.37
C ASN A 209 10.66 14.95 0.09
N GLU A 210 11.19 16.14 0.38
CA GLU A 210 12.61 16.46 0.17
C GLU A 210 13.54 15.55 0.97
N ARG A 211 13.07 15.03 2.11
CA ARG A 211 13.79 14.13 3.01
C ARG A 211 13.61 12.64 2.66
N ALA A 212 13.03 12.35 1.49
CA ALA A 212 12.71 10.97 1.10
C ALA A 212 13.94 10.06 1.05
N TRP A 213 13.78 8.88 1.58
CA TRP A 213 14.75 7.79 1.46
C TRP A 213 14.54 6.97 0.20
N TRP A 214 13.55 7.31 -0.62
CA TRP A 214 13.14 6.54 -1.78
C TRP A 214 13.38 7.30 -3.07
N ASP A 215 13.85 6.55 -4.06
CA ASP A 215 13.81 6.98 -5.44
C ASP A 215 12.47 6.52 -6.05
N ASN A 216 11.63 7.49 -6.40
CA ASN A 216 10.32 7.21 -6.99
C ASN A 216 10.30 7.46 -8.51
N GLY A 217 11.44 7.31 -9.18
CA GLY A 217 11.58 7.47 -10.62
C GLY A 217 10.60 6.62 -11.42
N ALA A 218 10.29 5.41 -10.94
CA ALA A 218 9.30 4.52 -11.55
C ALA A 218 7.89 5.15 -11.59
N ALA A 219 7.42 5.76 -10.49
CA ALA A 219 6.13 6.44 -10.48
C ALA A 219 6.13 7.70 -11.37
N LEU A 220 7.22 8.48 -11.32
CA LEU A 220 7.37 9.69 -12.16
C LEU A 220 7.35 9.36 -13.65
N ALA A 221 7.94 8.23 -14.05
CA ALA A 221 7.93 7.74 -15.43
C ALA A 221 6.51 7.37 -15.92
N LEU A 222 5.65 6.91 -15.01
CA LEU A 222 4.23 6.64 -15.27
C LEU A 222 3.35 7.90 -15.26
N GLY A 223 3.95 9.08 -15.09
CA GLY A 223 3.21 10.35 -15.09
C GLY A 223 2.74 10.82 -13.71
N TYR A 224 3.18 10.18 -12.63
CA TYR A 224 2.89 10.67 -11.27
C TYR A 224 3.50 12.04 -11.03
N ARG A 225 2.71 12.97 -10.51
CA ARG A 225 3.12 14.33 -10.17
C ARG A 225 2.48 14.71 -8.83
N PRO A 226 3.12 14.38 -7.69
CA PRO A 226 2.59 14.74 -6.39
C PRO A 226 2.50 16.25 -6.25
N GLU A 227 1.41 16.74 -5.67
CA GLU A 227 1.12 18.16 -5.52
C GLU A 227 1.37 18.66 -4.08
N HIS A 228 1.48 17.74 -3.12
CA HIS A 228 1.63 18.08 -1.71
C HIS A 228 3.08 17.87 -1.25
N SER A 229 3.57 18.78 -0.41
CA SER A 229 4.94 18.73 0.14
C SER A 229 4.94 18.45 1.64
N ALA A 230 5.77 17.49 2.08
CA ALA A 230 5.99 17.25 3.51
C ALA A 230 6.64 18.47 4.21
N GLU A 231 7.40 19.29 3.47
CA GLU A 231 8.10 20.45 4.01
C GLU A 231 7.14 21.55 4.50
N ASP A 232 5.91 21.62 3.96
CA ASP A 232 4.86 22.54 4.45
C ASP A 232 4.40 22.20 5.88
N HIS A 233 4.78 21.05 6.42
CA HIS A 233 4.36 20.53 7.72
C HIS A 233 5.51 20.32 8.71
N VAL A 234 6.72 20.81 8.43
CA VAL A 234 7.92 20.56 9.25
C VAL A 234 7.73 20.96 10.70
N ASP A 235 7.23 22.17 10.94
CA ASP A 235 7.05 22.69 12.30
C ASP A 235 6.13 21.80 13.13
N HIS A 236 5.01 21.35 12.54
CA HIS A 236 4.09 20.41 13.18
C HIS A 236 4.79 19.07 13.47
N ALA A 237 5.42 18.48 12.48
CA ALA A 237 6.06 17.17 12.61
C ALA A 237 7.21 17.19 13.64
N MET A 238 7.96 18.29 13.72
CA MET A 238 9.04 18.43 14.69
C MET A 238 8.52 18.68 16.10
N ALA A 239 7.42 19.42 16.26
CA ALA A 239 6.76 19.59 17.56
C ALA A 239 6.23 18.25 18.11
N GLU A 240 5.66 17.42 17.25
CA GLU A 240 5.21 16.07 17.63
C GLU A 240 6.40 15.14 17.92
N GLN A 241 7.46 15.21 17.10
CA GLN A 241 8.69 14.44 17.35
C GLN A 241 9.31 14.72 18.73
N ALA A 242 9.26 15.98 19.19
CA ALA A 242 9.81 16.37 20.48
C ALA A 242 9.12 15.69 21.68
N LYS A 243 7.93 15.14 21.49
CA LYS A 243 7.16 14.38 22.51
C LYS A 243 7.56 12.90 22.55
N LEU A 244 8.32 12.42 21.55
CA LEU A 244 8.71 11.01 21.42
C LEU A 244 10.09 10.78 22.03
N GLY A 245 10.25 9.66 22.72
CA GLY A 245 11.55 9.20 23.19
C GLY A 245 12.39 8.60 22.05
N PRO A 246 13.70 8.42 22.27
CA PRO A 246 14.58 7.76 21.30
C PRO A 246 14.23 6.26 21.17
N ASN A 247 14.41 5.72 19.96
CA ASN A 247 14.26 4.29 19.69
C ASN A 247 15.55 3.75 19.06
N ALA A 248 16.30 2.96 19.82
CA ALA A 248 17.66 2.50 19.45
C ALA A 248 17.71 1.71 18.13
N VAL A 249 16.63 1.05 17.73
CA VAL A 249 16.52 0.30 16.46
C VAL A 249 15.70 1.09 15.47
N GLY A 250 14.51 1.52 15.87
CA GLY A 250 13.55 2.17 14.98
C GLY A 250 14.06 3.48 14.38
N ASP A 251 14.97 4.20 15.04
CA ASP A 251 15.53 5.45 14.52
C ASP A 251 16.61 5.24 13.44
N LEU A 252 17.10 4.03 13.27
CA LEU A 252 18.15 3.69 12.32
C LEU A 252 17.59 3.18 10.99
N PHE A 253 16.42 2.53 11.01
CA PHE A 253 15.83 1.87 9.85
C PHE A 253 14.57 2.58 9.34
N GLN A 254 14.29 2.40 8.06
CA GLN A 254 13.17 3.07 7.38
C GLN A 254 11.80 2.62 7.91
N GLY A 255 11.66 1.35 8.34
CA GLY A 255 10.44 0.79 8.93
C GLY A 255 10.06 1.38 10.30
N GLY A 256 11.01 1.99 11.01
CA GLY A 256 10.75 2.64 12.29
C GLY A 256 10.46 1.64 13.40
N THR A 257 9.38 1.87 14.16
CA THR A 257 9.01 1.04 15.32
C THR A 257 8.74 -0.42 14.97
N PHE A 258 8.33 -0.74 13.74
CA PHE A 258 8.17 -2.12 13.29
C PHE A 258 9.51 -2.88 13.30
N CYS A 259 10.62 -2.21 12.93
CA CYS A 259 11.95 -2.81 13.05
C CYS A 259 12.37 -3.07 14.49
N ALA A 260 11.81 -2.36 15.46
CA ALA A 260 12.15 -2.49 16.87
C ALA A 260 11.28 -3.52 17.61
N ALA A 261 10.10 -3.83 17.10
CA ALA A 261 9.22 -4.83 17.68
C ALA A 261 9.93 -6.20 17.68
N ASP A 262 10.03 -6.84 18.85
CA ASP A 262 10.65 -8.16 19.07
C ASP A 262 12.09 -8.30 18.51
N PHE A 263 12.78 -7.17 18.30
CA PHE A 263 14.13 -7.18 17.75
C PHE A 263 15.14 -7.82 18.71
N SER A 264 15.66 -8.97 18.30
CA SER A 264 16.71 -9.72 19.00
C SER A 264 18.00 -9.89 18.18
N GLY A 265 18.07 -9.18 17.04
CA GLY A 265 19.18 -9.26 16.09
C GLY A 265 20.38 -8.39 16.49
N ASP A 266 21.35 -8.32 15.58
CA ASP A 266 22.53 -7.46 15.68
C ASP A 266 22.33 -6.22 14.80
N VAL A 267 22.18 -5.06 15.43
CA VAL A 267 21.95 -3.76 14.75
C VAL A 267 23.11 -3.44 13.81
N THR A 268 24.38 -3.64 14.25
CA THR A 268 25.55 -3.33 13.44
C THR A 268 25.61 -4.19 12.20
N ARG A 269 25.33 -5.47 12.35
CA ARG A 269 25.24 -6.41 11.23
C ARG A 269 24.12 -6.04 10.26
N SER A 270 22.96 -5.67 10.80
CA SER A 270 21.79 -5.25 9.99
C SER A 270 22.04 -3.96 9.22
N LEU A 271 22.71 -2.96 9.81
CA LEU A 271 23.09 -1.72 9.15
C LEU A 271 24.10 -1.94 8.02
N ASN A 272 25.04 -2.86 8.21
CA ASN A 272 26.14 -3.13 7.28
C ASN A 272 25.81 -4.26 6.29
N ALA A 273 24.62 -4.86 6.35
CA ALA A 273 24.25 -5.93 5.45
C ALA A 273 24.32 -5.46 3.99
N ARG A 274 25.30 -6.00 3.27
CA ARG A 274 25.42 -5.82 1.82
C ARG A 274 24.56 -6.89 1.17
N LEU A 275 23.42 -6.50 0.64
CA LEU A 275 22.72 -7.39 -0.27
C LEU A 275 23.54 -7.50 -1.56
N PRO A 276 23.65 -8.70 -2.16
CA PRO A 276 24.29 -8.85 -3.45
C PRO A 276 23.66 -7.86 -4.44
N ARG A 277 24.47 -7.12 -5.17
CA ARG A 277 23.98 -6.39 -6.35
C ARG A 277 23.76 -7.42 -7.45
N PRO A 278 22.68 -7.31 -8.20
CA PRO A 278 22.46 -8.15 -9.37
C PRO A 278 23.61 -7.98 -10.38
#